data_d72ae7f45ab353cf89973aa7e05f1c33
#
_entry.id   d72ae7f45ab353cf89973aa7e05f1c33
#
_cell.length_a   1.000
_cell.length_b   1.000
_cell.length_c   1.000
_cell.angle_alpha   90.00
_cell.angle_beta   90.00
_cell.angle_gamma   90.00
#
_symmetry.space_group_name_H-M   'P 1'
#
loop_
_entity.id
_entity.type
_entity.pdbx_description
1 polymer ?
#
loop_
_entity_poly.entity_id
_entity_poly.type
_entity_poly.pdbx_seq_one_letter_code
_entity_poly.pdbx_strand_id
1 'polypeptide(L)'
;MTISTYILFSIVIFLGIIFLLVGMLLGVKAKLVPSGPVKLLVNGENEVEVSSGNTLLSTLSINKIFLPSACGGGGTCVQCKCIISEGGGEILPTETPHFSRKEIAEGWRLGCQVKVKQDMIIQVPEEVFGIKKWEGTVVRNWNVASFIKEFVVEIPEDMGYKAGGYIQIEIPECDIDFKDMNIESHPDEHPGDPNKFKLEWDKFKLWDLKMKNTESVERAYSMASYPAEGKEIMLNVRIATPPWDRAANNWMDVNPGVASSYIFSKKPGDKVTISGPFGEFFINESEAEMLYVGGGAGMAPMRSHLYHLFRTLKTGRKVSFWYGGRSKRELFYVDHFKALEKDFPNFKFYLALSEPSEEDGWKVKDSLDGEGDGFTGFVHQTVIDNYLNYHENPEDIEVYFCGPPL
;
A
#
# COMPACT_ATOMS: atom_id res chain seq x y z
N MET A 1 65.94 -2.97 15.77
CA MET A 1 64.70 -2.38 15.31
C MET A 1 63.82 -2.20 16.51
N THR A 2 63.28 -1.03 16.70
CA THR A 2 62.37 -0.73 17.82
C THR A 2 60.96 -1.27 17.54
N ILE A 3 60.19 -1.59 18.60
CA ILE A 3 58.78 -2.04 18.49
C ILE A 3 57.96 -1.12 17.57
N SER A 4 58.23 0.19 17.61
CA SER A 4 57.62 1.19 16.75
C SER A 4 57.90 0.96 15.26
N THR A 5 59.06 0.45 14.88
CA THR A 5 59.43 0.14 13.47
C THR A 5 58.63 -1.08 12.95
N TYR A 6 58.42 -2.09 13.80
CA TYR A 6 57.59 -3.26 13.42
C TYR A 6 56.11 -2.89 13.24
N ILE A 7 55.56 -2.03 14.13
CA ILE A 7 54.19 -1.53 14.02
C ILE A 7 54.03 -0.74 12.73
N LEU A 8 54.93 0.17 12.42
CA LEU A 8 54.89 0.96 11.18
C LEU A 8 54.92 0.08 9.94
N PHE A 9 55.83 -0.93 9.94
CA PHE A 9 55.96 -1.85 8.81
C PHE A 9 54.69 -2.71 8.63
N SER A 10 54.07 -3.17 9.72
CA SER A 10 52.84 -3.93 9.70
C SER A 10 51.69 -3.08 9.17
N ILE A 11 51.55 -1.81 9.54
CA ILE A 11 50.55 -0.88 9.05
C ILE A 11 50.71 -0.66 7.53
N VAL A 12 51.93 -0.44 7.07
CA VAL A 12 52.22 -0.21 5.65
C VAL A 12 51.87 -1.45 4.82
N ILE A 13 52.24 -2.65 5.28
CA ILE A 13 51.90 -3.90 4.60
C ILE A 13 50.37 -4.09 4.57
N PHE A 14 49.70 -3.87 5.70
CA PHE A 14 48.22 -4.01 5.78
C PHE A 14 47.51 -3.06 4.85
N LEU A 15 47.91 -1.77 4.83
CA LEU A 15 47.38 -0.78 3.89
C LEU A 15 47.66 -1.16 2.43
N GLY A 16 48.87 -1.65 2.14
CA GLY A 16 49.24 -2.13 0.81
C GLY A 16 48.33 -3.28 0.31
N ILE A 17 48.03 -4.23 1.18
CA ILE A 17 47.10 -5.33 0.87
C ILE A 17 45.72 -4.80 0.65
N ILE A 18 45.21 -3.89 1.48
CA ILE A 18 43.89 -3.28 1.27
C ILE A 18 43.79 -2.54 -0.07
N PHE A 19 44.76 -1.70 -0.38
CA PHE A 19 44.80 -0.97 -1.65
C PHE A 19 44.87 -1.90 -2.85
N LEU A 20 45.62 -2.99 -2.76
CA LEU A 20 45.70 -4.01 -3.81
C LEU A 20 44.37 -4.73 -4.00
N LEU A 21 43.68 -5.14 -2.92
CA LEU A 21 42.39 -5.76 -2.95
C LEU A 21 41.31 -4.80 -3.50
N VAL A 22 41.29 -3.55 -3.08
CA VAL A 22 40.37 -2.51 -3.60
C VAL A 22 40.64 -2.24 -5.07
N GLY A 23 41.91 -2.11 -5.47
CA GLY A 23 42.30 -1.93 -6.87
C GLY A 23 41.89 -3.12 -7.74
N MET A 24 42.09 -4.35 -7.25
CA MET A 24 41.60 -5.56 -7.93
C MET A 24 40.11 -5.59 -8.04
N LEU A 25 39.35 -5.29 -6.99
CA LEU A 25 37.89 -5.23 -6.98
C LEU A 25 37.36 -4.17 -7.96
N LEU A 26 37.95 -2.98 -7.96
CA LEU A 26 37.59 -1.89 -8.89
C LEU A 26 37.91 -2.27 -10.34
N GLY A 27 39.05 -2.90 -10.60
CA GLY A 27 39.42 -3.39 -11.92
C GLY A 27 38.49 -4.49 -12.43
N VAL A 28 38.12 -5.44 -11.57
CA VAL A 28 37.14 -6.49 -11.88
C VAL A 28 35.77 -5.88 -12.13
N LYS A 29 35.34 -4.94 -11.28
CA LYS A 29 34.07 -4.21 -11.43
C LYS A 29 34.02 -3.45 -12.77
N ALA A 30 35.08 -2.73 -13.10
CA ALA A 30 35.15 -1.95 -14.35
C ALA A 30 35.11 -2.84 -15.60
N LYS A 31 35.55 -4.11 -15.49
CA LYS A 31 35.57 -5.06 -16.61
C LYS A 31 34.33 -5.91 -16.71
N LEU A 32 33.66 -6.21 -15.57
CA LEU A 32 32.50 -7.09 -15.51
C LEU A 32 31.16 -6.35 -15.46
N VAL A 33 31.15 -5.09 -15.03
CA VAL A 33 29.92 -4.27 -15.00
C VAL A 33 29.89 -3.44 -16.27
N PRO A 34 28.96 -3.69 -17.19
CA PRO A 34 28.79 -2.86 -18.37
C PRO A 34 28.57 -1.40 -17.95
N SER A 35 29.34 -0.50 -18.48
CA SER A 35 29.21 0.94 -18.27
C SER A 35 29.00 1.58 -19.62
N GLY A 36 27.83 2.19 -19.83
CA GLY A 36 27.49 2.86 -21.07
C GLY A 36 25.99 2.95 -21.28
N PRO A 37 25.58 3.77 -22.23
CA PRO A 37 24.18 3.80 -22.65
C PRO A 37 23.82 2.45 -23.32
N VAL A 38 22.62 1.99 -23.03
CA VAL A 38 21.98 0.82 -23.64
C VAL A 38 20.61 1.21 -24.15
N LYS A 39 20.11 0.50 -25.13
CA LYS A 39 18.82 0.78 -25.77
C LYS A 39 17.75 -0.14 -25.20
N LEU A 40 16.63 0.44 -24.80
CA LEU A 40 15.41 -0.28 -24.48
C LEU A 40 14.39 -0.03 -25.59
N LEU A 41 13.98 -1.09 -26.28
CA LEU A 41 12.85 -1.04 -27.20
C LEU A 41 11.60 -1.51 -26.45
N VAL A 42 10.68 -0.57 -26.19
CA VAL A 42 9.45 -0.81 -25.43
C VAL A 42 8.27 -0.93 -26.40
N ASN A 43 7.55 -2.05 -26.33
CA ASN A 43 6.39 -2.38 -27.18
C ASN A 43 6.65 -2.24 -28.69
N GLY A 44 7.90 -2.42 -29.12
CA GLY A 44 8.28 -2.39 -30.53
C GLY A 44 8.32 -0.98 -31.19
N GLU A 45 7.92 0.06 -30.48
CA GLU A 45 7.77 1.42 -31.03
C GLU A 45 8.60 2.48 -30.30
N ASN A 46 8.76 2.35 -28.99
CA ASN A 46 9.44 3.34 -28.17
C ASN A 46 10.88 2.92 -27.86
N GLU A 47 11.85 3.47 -28.59
CA GLU A 47 13.28 3.28 -28.29
C GLU A 47 13.75 4.36 -27.30
N VAL A 48 14.30 3.92 -26.16
CA VAL A 48 14.82 4.81 -25.11
C VAL A 48 16.26 4.45 -24.82
N GLU A 49 17.14 5.42 -24.86
CA GLU A 49 18.55 5.27 -24.46
C GLU A 49 18.69 5.50 -22.97
N VAL A 50 19.24 4.52 -22.23
CA VAL A 50 19.28 4.51 -20.76
C VAL A 50 20.65 4.11 -20.25
N SER A 51 20.96 4.48 -19.02
CA SER A 51 22.18 4.05 -18.34
C SER A 51 22.06 2.61 -17.83
N SER A 52 23.09 1.79 -18.06
CA SER A 52 23.15 0.44 -17.54
C SER A 52 23.39 0.41 -16.01
N GLY A 53 22.98 -0.70 -15.36
CA GLY A 53 23.28 -1.01 -13.96
C GLY A 53 22.10 -0.97 -12.99
N ASN A 54 21.07 -0.18 -13.28
CA ASN A 54 19.85 -0.11 -12.47
C ASN A 54 18.90 -1.29 -12.75
N THR A 55 17.88 -1.48 -11.90
CA THR A 55 16.78 -2.40 -12.20
C THR A 55 15.96 -1.87 -13.39
N LEU A 56 15.32 -2.76 -14.13
CA LEU A 56 14.44 -2.36 -15.23
C LEU A 56 13.29 -1.48 -14.73
N LEU A 57 12.69 -1.82 -13.58
CA LEU A 57 11.66 -1.00 -12.92
C LEU A 57 12.13 0.44 -12.71
N SER A 58 13.30 0.62 -12.08
CA SER A 58 13.86 1.94 -11.81
C SER A 58 14.23 2.70 -13.09
N THR A 59 14.79 2.00 -14.06
CA THR A 59 15.16 2.57 -15.35
C THR A 59 13.95 3.06 -16.14
N LEU A 60 12.86 2.29 -16.16
CA LEU A 60 11.61 2.67 -16.81
C LEU A 60 10.97 3.87 -16.09
N SER A 61 10.97 3.89 -14.76
CA SER A 61 10.45 5.02 -13.98
C SER A 61 11.18 6.33 -14.26
N ILE A 62 12.52 6.31 -14.38
CA ILE A 62 13.34 7.48 -14.78
C ILE A 62 12.89 8.02 -16.15
N ASN A 63 12.48 7.12 -17.05
CA ASN A 63 12.02 7.46 -18.39
C ASN A 63 10.49 7.67 -18.48
N LYS A 64 9.81 7.90 -17.36
CA LYS A 64 8.37 8.18 -17.24
C LYS A 64 7.47 7.02 -17.70
N ILE A 65 7.96 5.80 -17.63
CA ILE A 65 7.20 4.57 -17.85
C ILE A 65 7.07 3.90 -16.48
N PHE A 66 5.90 3.99 -15.85
CA PHE A 66 5.68 3.61 -14.46
C PHE A 66 5.04 2.22 -14.36
N LEU A 67 5.84 1.16 -14.22
CA LEU A 67 5.31 -0.17 -13.90
C LEU A 67 4.72 -0.20 -12.48
N PRO A 68 3.59 -0.90 -12.28
CA PRO A 68 3.03 -1.11 -10.94
C PRO A 68 4.04 -1.77 -10.01
N SER A 69 4.17 -1.30 -8.77
CA SER A 69 5.07 -1.91 -7.78
C SER A 69 4.62 -1.64 -6.35
N ALA A 70 3.63 -2.39 -5.86
CA ALA A 70 3.09 -2.22 -4.51
C ALA A 70 4.13 -2.49 -3.41
N CYS A 71 5.11 -3.38 -3.64
CA CYS A 71 6.19 -3.68 -2.71
C CYS A 71 7.39 -2.73 -2.80
N GLY A 72 7.35 -1.74 -3.71
CA GLY A 72 8.45 -0.81 -3.93
C GLY A 72 9.73 -1.46 -4.45
N GLY A 73 9.60 -2.48 -5.30
CA GLY A 73 10.76 -3.17 -5.90
C GLY A 73 11.26 -4.38 -5.12
N GLY A 74 10.59 -4.78 -4.03
CA GLY A 74 10.99 -5.92 -3.18
C GLY A 74 10.76 -7.32 -3.78
N GLY A 75 10.16 -7.43 -4.98
CA GLY A 75 9.94 -8.71 -5.67
C GLY A 75 8.78 -9.55 -5.13
N THR A 76 7.97 -9.04 -4.19
CA THR A 76 6.94 -9.83 -3.50
C THR A 76 5.51 -9.61 -3.98
N CYS A 77 5.19 -8.44 -4.55
CA CYS A 77 3.83 -8.13 -5.02
C CYS A 77 3.52 -8.65 -6.42
N VAL A 78 4.55 -9.02 -7.18
CA VAL A 78 4.44 -9.56 -8.55
C VAL A 78 3.80 -8.62 -9.58
N GLN A 79 3.57 -7.36 -9.26
CA GLN A 79 2.86 -6.42 -10.12
C GLN A 79 3.72 -5.82 -11.24
N CYS A 80 5.05 -5.75 -11.06
CA CYS A 80 5.97 -5.23 -12.09
C CYS A 80 6.28 -6.24 -13.21
N LYS A 81 5.29 -7.08 -13.54
CA LYS A 81 5.41 -8.06 -14.63
C LYS A 81 5.58 -7.36 -15.97
N CYS A 82 6.53 -7.86 -16.75
CA CYS A 82 6.72 -7.46 -18.15
C CYS A 82 7.29 -8.65 -18.93
N ILE A 83 7.11 -8.67 -20.23
CA ILE A 83 7.76 -9.66 -21.10
C ILE A 83 9.09 -9.08 -21.57
N ILE A 84 10.15 -9.85 -21.45
CA ILE A 84 11.47 -9.47 -21.95
C ILE A 84 11.88 -10.49 -23.01
N SER A 85 11.78 -10.08 -24.26
CA SER A 85 12.10 -10.93 -25.40
C SER A 85 13.61 -11.07 -25.61
N GLU A 86 14.37 -9.99 -25.35
CA GLU A 86 15.83 -9.98 -25.50
C GLU A 86 16.49 -9.17 -24.37
N GLY A 87 17.70 -9.56 -23.99
CA GLY A 87 18.53 -8.80 -23.06
C GLY A 87 18.28 -9.03 -21.57
N GLY A 88 17.23 -9.78 -21.19
CA GLY A 88 16.82 -10.00 -19.79
C GLY A 88 17.69 -10.98 -19.00
N GLY A 89 18.53 -11.75 -19.69
CA GLY A 89 19.28 -12.84 -19.06
C GLY A 89 18.37 -13.98 -18.57
N GLU A 90 18.94 -14.91 -17.80
CA GLU A 90 18.20 -16.03 -17.24
C GLU A 90 17.25 -15.58 -16.13
N ILE A 91 16.13 -16.32 -15.95
CA ILE A 91 15.19 -16.08 -14.86
C ILE A 91 15.85 -16.34 -13.50
N LEU A 92 15.64 -15.47 -12.54
CA LEU A 92 16.24 -15.59 -11.22
C LEU A 92 15.43 -16.56 -10.33
N PRO A 93 16.10 -17.27 -9.40
CA PRO A 93 15.40 -18.12 -8.42
C PRO A 93 14.32 -17.38 -7.61
N THR A 94 14.49 -16.07 -7.40
CA THR A 94 13.52 -15.20 -6.72
C THR A 94 12.27 -14.92 -7.56
N GLU A 95 12.34 -15.06 -8.86
CA GLU A 95 11.21 -14.85 -9.79
C GLU A 95 10.44 -16.13 -10.07
N THR A 96 11.14 -17.28 -10.12
CA THR A 96 10.58 -18.58 -10.51
C THR A 96 9.28 -18.97 -9.77
N PRO A 97 9.11 -18.73 -8.45
CA PRO A 97 7.87 -19.08 -7.76
C PRO A 97 6.64 -18.30 -8.22
N HIS A 98 6.83 -17.19 -8.91
CA HIS A 98 5.78 -16.26 -9.32
C HIS A 98 5.26 -16.47 -10.74
N PHE A 99 5.87 -17.38 -11.49
CA PHE A 99 5.54 -17.63 -12.89
C PHE A 99 5.31 -19.11 -13.17
N SER A 100 4.31 -19.39 -13.99
CA SER A 100 4.11 -20.73 -14.56
C SER A 100 5.20 -21.04 -15.59
N ARG A 101 5.39 -22.34 -15.91
CA ARG A 101 6.33 -22.75 -16.95
C ARG A 101 6.03 -22.12 -18.31
N LYS A 102 4.76 -21.85 -18.60
CA LYS A 102 4.33 -21.18 -19.82
C LYS A 102 4.77 -19.73 -19.84
N GLU A 103 4.53 -18.99 -18.77
CA GLU A 103 4.94 -17.59 -18.65
C GLU A 103 6.46 -17.44 -18.73
N ILE A 104 7.21 -18.34 -18.10
CA ILE A 104 8.68 -18.35 -18.21
C ILE A 104 9.14 -18.54 -19.67
N ALA A 105 8.49 -19.44 -20.40
CA ALA A 105 8.81 -19.68 -21.83
C ALA A 105 8.41 -18.49 -22.73
N GLU A 106 7.41 -17.72 -22.33
CA GLU A 106 6.97 -16.49 -23.01
C GLU A 106 7.85 -15.27 -22.66
N GLY A 107 8.80 -15.41 -21.74
CA GLY A 107 9.72 -14.33 -21.33
C GLY A 107 9.21 -13.40 -20.24
N TRP A 108 8.18 -13.81 -19.47
CA TRP A 108 7.70 -13.02 -18.33
C TRP A 108 8.76 -12.90 -17.24
N ARG A 109 8.95 -11.68 -16.74
CA ARG A 109 9.93 -11.32 -15.72
C ARG A 109 9.36 -10.27 -14.75
N LEU A 110 10.00 -10.13 -13.59
CA LEU A 110 9.73 -9.03 -12.68
C LEU A 110 10.69 -7.87 -12.94
N GLY A 111 10.19 -6.75 -13.44
CA GLY A 111 11.01 -5.57 -13.76
C GLY A 111 11.90 -5.09 -12.60
N CYS A 112 11.49 -5.31 -11.37
CA CYS A 112 12.26 -4.95 -10.18
C CYS A 112 13.45 -5.91 -9.91
N GLN A 113 13.44 -7.13 -10.45
CA GLN A 113 14.49 -8.12 -10.25
C GLN A 113 15.51 -8.13 -11.42
N VAL A 114 15.09 -7.71 -12.60
CA VAL A 114 15.93 -7.66 -13.79
C VAL A 114 16.77 -6.39 -13.78
N LYS A 115 18.09 -6.53 -13.98
CA LYS A 115 19.02 -5.40 -14.15
C LYS A 115 19.28 -5.14 -15.62
N VAL A 116 19.22 -3.87 -16.00
CA VAL A 116 19.57 -3.39 -17.33
C VAL A 116 21.09 -3.44 -17.51
N LYS A 117 21.60 -4.36 -18.31
CA LYS A 117 23.04 -4.58 -18.54
C LYS A 117 23.45 -4.44 -20.00
N GLN A 118 22.51 -4.55 -20.91
CA GLN A 118 22.70 -4.54 -22.37
C GLN A 118 21.39 -4.07 -23.01
N ASP A 119 21.38 -3.95 -24.33
CA ASP A 119 20.16 -3.64 -25.08
C ASP A 119 19.07 -4.67 -24.78
N MET A 120 17.82 -4.19 -24.66
CA MET A 120 16.68 -5.03 -24.29
C MET A 120 15.48 -4.73 -25.18
N ILE A 121 14.71 -5.79 -25.48
CA ILE A 121 13.38 -5.68 -26.09
C ILE A 121 12.36 -6.14 -25.05
N ILE A 122 11.47 -5.22 -24.70
CA ILE A 122 10.49 -5.44 -23.64
C ILE A 122 9.08 -5.11 -24.11
N GLN A 123 8.10 -5.81 -23.51
CA GLN A 123 6.68 -5.50 -23.66
C GLN A 123 6.10 -5.21 -22.26
N VAL A 124 5.46 -4.08 -22.12
CA VAL A 124 4.75 -3.66 -20.92
C VAL A 124 3.27 -3.47 -21.23
N PRO A 125 2.36 -3.62 -20.24
CA PRO A 125 0.94 -3.33 -20.44
C PRO A 125 0.72 -1.91 -20.96
N GLU A 126 -0.21 -1.71 -21.87
CA GLU A 126 -0.49 -0.40 -22.48
C GLU A 126 -0.96 0.64 -21.45
N GLU A 127 -1.65 0.19 -20.41
CA GLU A 127 -2.13 1.04 -19.31
C GLU A 127 -1.00 1.80 -18.61
N VAL A 128 0.23 1.26 -18.67
CA VAL A 128 1.42 1.88 -18.07
C VAL A 128 1.72 3.25 -18.68
N PHE A 129 1.38 3.49 -19.93
CA PHE A 129 1.59 4.78 -20.61
C PHE A 129 0.58 5.85 -20.19
N GLY A 130 -0.52 5.45 -19.56
CA GLY A 130 -1.51 6.38 -18.98
C GLY A 130 -1.16 6.87 -17.57
N ILE A 131 -0.13 6.28 -16.94
CA ILE A 131 0.26 6.63 -15.57
C ILE A 131 1.05 7.93 -15.56
N LYS A 132 0.64 8.82 -14.65
CA LYS A 132 1.28 10.11 -14.45
C LYS A 132 1.82 10.23 -13.03
N LYS A 133 2.69 11.22 -12.84
CA LYS A 133 3.25 11.59 -11.54
C LYS A 133 2.92 13.05 -11.25
N TRP A 134 2.36 13.31 -10.07
CA TRP A 134 1.96 14.65 -9.64
C TRP A 134 2.60 15.02 -8.30
N GLU A 135 2.87 16.30 -8.14
CA GLU A 135 3.03 16.90 -6.83
C GLU A 135 1.65 17.34 -6.33
N GLY A 136 1.15 16.63 -5.34
CA GLY A 136 -0.11 16.94 -4.67
C GLY A 136 0.09 17.74 -3.40
N THR A 137 -0.98 18.40 -2.96
CA THR A 137 -1.03 19.16 -1.70
C THR A 137 -1.89 18.41 -0.68
N VAL A 138 -1.37 18.18 0.50
CA VAL A 138 -2.15 17.58 1.60
C VAL A 138 -3.25 18.55 2.01
N VAL A 139 -4.50 18.11 1.96
CA VAL A 139 -5.68 18.90 2.35
C VAL A 139 -6.12 18.55 3.77
N ARG A 140 -6.16 17.25 4.08
CA ARG A 140 -6.58 16.71 5.39
C ARG A 140 -5.70 15.55 5.79
N ASN A 141 -5.45 15.41 7.08
CA ASN A 141 -4.71 14.28 7.64
C ASN A 141 -5.13 14.02 9.09
N TRP A 142 -6.36 13.52 9.27
CA TRP A 142 -6.99 13.28 10.56
C TRP A 142 -6.99 11.80 10.95
N ASN A 143 -6.91 11.51 12.25
CA ASN A 143 -7.16 10.15 12.71
C ASN A 143 -8.67 9.84 12.66
N VAL A 144 -9.03 8.74 12.03
CA VAL A 144 -10.41 8.19 11.99
C VAL A 144 -10.55 6.98 12.90
N ALA A 145 -9.44 6.36 13.28
CA ALA A 145 -9.33 5.32 14.31
C ALA A 145 -8.02 5.47 15.06
N SER A 146 -7.80 4.70 16.13
CA SER A 146 -6.60 4.85 16.99
C SER A 146 -5.29 4.87 16.20
N PHE A 147 -5.20 4.05 15.15
CA PHE A 147 -3.99 3.85 14.36
C PHE A 147 -4.21 4.03 12.86
N ILE A 148 -5.32 4.67 12.45
CA ILE A 148 -5.65 4.87 11.04
C ILE A 148 -5.97 6.34 10.80
N LYS A 149 -5.38 6.90 9.75
CA LYS A 149 -5.67 8.24 9.25
C LYS A 149 -6.50 8.21 7.98
N GLU A 150 -7.40 9.17 7.86
CA GLU A 150 -7.86 9.69 6.60
C GLU A 150 -6.82 10.70 6.11
N PHE A 151 -6.18 10.38 5.01
CA PHE A 151 -5.18 11.23 4.37
C PHE A 151 -5.68 11.65 3.00
N VAL A 152 -5.85 12.95 2.78
CA VAL A 152 -6.40 13.50 1.56
C VAL A 152 -5.40 14.43 0.89
N VAL A 153 -5.15 14.16 -0.38
CA VAL A 153 -4.25 14.93 -1.24
C VAL A 153 -5.02 15.49 -2.41
N GLU A 154 -4.94 16.78 -2.65
CA GLU A 154 -5.44 17.42 -3.85
C GLU A 154 -4.35 17.43 -4.94
N ILE A 155 -4.70 16.97 -6.14
CA ILE A 155 -3.84 16.98 -7.34
C ILE A 155 -4.29 18.04 -8.34
N PRO A 156 -3.39 18.53 -9.24
CA PRO A 156 -3.70 19.63 -10.15
C PRO A 156 -4.82 19.34 -11.15
N GLU A 157 -4.97 18.06 -11.55
CA GLU A 157 -5.95 17.60 -12.53
C GLU A 157 -6.66 16.31 -12.06
N ASP A 158 -7.77 15.97 -12.68
CA ASP A 158 -8.46 14.72 -12.42
C ASP A 158 -7.61 13.54 -12.94
N MET A 159 -7.41 12.53 -12.09
CA MET A 159 -6.61 11.36 -12.40
C MET A 159 -7.28 10.42 -13.41
N GLY A 160 -8.62 10.42 -13.48
CA GLY A 160 -9.37 9.55 -14.38
C GLY A 160 -9.18 8.05 -14.06
N TYR A 161 -9.48 7.63 -12.84
CA TYR A 161 -9.29 6.25 -12.38
C TYR A 161 -10.60 5.45 -12.28
N LYS A 162 -10.50 4.13 -12.13
CA LYS A 162 -11.62 3.24 -11.80
C LYS A 162 -11.70 3.03 -10.29
N ALA A 163 -12.93 2.95 -9.74
CA ALA A 163 -13.15 2.64 -8.32
C ALA A 163 -12.44 1.33 -7.93
N GLY A 164 -11.77 1.32 -6.79
CA GLY A 164 -10.91 0.21 -6.34
C GLY A 164 -9.44 0.33 -6.77
N GLY A 165 -9.10 1.33 -7.58
CA GLY A 165 -7.72 1.64 -7.94
C GLY A 165 -6.87 2.10 -6.76
N TYR A 166 -5.56 2.15 -6.98
CA TYR A 166 -4.58 2.62 -6.00
C TYR A 166 -3.61 3.62 -6.60
N ILE A 167 -2.94 4.36 -5.74
CA ILE A 167 -1.81 5.24 -6.09
C ILE A 167 -0.53 4.72 -5.46
N GLN A 168 0.61 5.17 -5.99
CA GLN A 168 1.89 5.07 -5.30
C GLN A 168 2.26 6.43 -4.73
N ILE A 169 2.76 6.44 -3.50
CA ILE A 169 3.34 7.61 -2.83
C ILE A 169 4.86 7.44 -2.81
N GLU A 170 5.58 8.49 -3.19
CA GLU A 170 7.03 8.57 -3.06
C GLU A 170 7.40 9.11 -1.68
N ILE A 171 8.27 8.38 -0.99
CA ILE A 171 8.81 8.76 0.31
C ILE A 171 10.29 9.09 0.11
N PRO A 172 10.70 10.36 0.22
CA PRO A 172 12.09 10.76 0.10
C PRO A 172 12.93 10.28 1.30
N GLU A 173 14.24 10.48 1.23
CA GLU A 173 15.09 10.36 2.42
C GLU A 173 14.57 11.29 3.52
N CYS A 174 14.30 10.74 4.71
CA CYS A 174 13.78 11.50 5.85
C CYS A 174 13.96 10.75 7.17
N ASP A 175 14.06 11.53 8.24
CA ASP A 175 14.00 11.05 9.62
C ASP A 175 12.75 11.63 10.28
N ILE A 176 11.93 10.79 10.91
CA ILE A 176 10.65 11.19 11.52
C ILE A 176 10.61 10.72 12.97
N ASP A 177 10.37 11.67 13.89
CA ASP A 177 10.08 11.39 15.29
C ASP A 177 8.56 11.35 15.48
N PHE A 178 8.03 10.28 16.08
CA PHE A 178 6.59 10.14 16.28
C PHE A 178 6.02 11.18 17.25
N LYS A 179 6.89 11.82 18.08
CA LYS A 179 6.49 12.93 18.95
C LYS A 179 5.96 14.15 18.21
N ASP A 180 6.37 14.31 16.93
CA ASP A 180 6.00 15.45 16.10
C ASP A 180 4.72 15.22 15.29
N MET A 181 4.15 14.00 15.37
CA MET A 181 2.93 13.63 14.64
C MET A 181 1.71 14.25 15.28
N ASN A 182 0.83 14.83 14.45
CA ASN A 182 -0.51 15.18 14.85
C ASN A 182 -1.44 13.97 14.74
N ILE A 183 -2.12 13.59 15.83
CA ILE A 183 -3.08 12.49 15.90
C ILE A 183 -4.48 12.95 16.26
N GLU A 184 -4.79 14.22 16.02
CA GLU A 184 -6.15 14.73 16.24
C GLU A 184 -7.17 13.92 15.45
N SER A 185 -8.30 13.65 16.10
CA SER A 185 -9.42 12.94 15.51
C SER A 185 -10.11 13.77 14.42
N HIS A 186 -10.68 13.09 13.43
CA HIS A 186 -11.47 13.74 12.39
C HIS A 186 -12.65 14.50 13.02
N PRO A 187 -12.80 15.81 12.76
CA PRO A 187 -13.78 16.65 13.45
C PRO A 187 -15.24 16.25 13.19
N ASP A 188 -15.56 15.72 12.00
CA ASP A 188 -16.91 15.28 11.65
C ASP A 188 -17.23 13.89 12.21
N GLU A 189 -16.23 13.00 12.31
CA GLU A 189 -16.39 11.66 12.90
C GLU A 189 -16.44 11.72 14.44
N HIS A 190 -15.73 12.69 15.03
CA HIS A 190 -15.60 12.82 16.49
C HIS A 190 -15.70 14.28 16.93
N PRO A 191 -16.86 14.92 16.76
CA PRO A 191 -17.03 16.32 17.07
C PRO A 191 -16.76 16.60 18.55
N GLY A 192 -15.88 17.57 18.81
CA GLY A 192 -15.54 18.02 20.17
C GLY A 192 -14.54 17.17 20.94
N ASP A 193 -14.01 16.08 20.36
CA ASP A 193 -13.03 15.20 21.00
C ASP A 193 -11.75 15.03 20.16
N PRO A 194 -10.92 16.07 20.01
CA PRO A 194 -9.71 16.00 19.19
C PRO A 194 -8.65 15.02 19.73
N ASN A 195 -8.71 14.68 21.01
CA ASN A 195 -7.73 13.80 21.67
C ASN A 195 -8.21 12.35 21.82
N LYS A 196 -9.28 11.96 21.13
CA LYS A 196 -9.93 10.65 21.26
C LYS A 196 -8.97 9.46 21.26
N PHE A 197 -7.94 9.52 20.46
CA PHE A 197 -7.01 8.40 20.24
C PHE A 197 -5.70 8.50 21.04
N LYS A 198 -5.50 9.60 21.78
CA LYS A 198 -4.25 9.86 22.49
C LYS A 198 -3.92 8.79 23.53
N LEU A 199 -4.92 8.31 24.27
CA LEU A 199 -4.72 7.29 25.29
C LEU A 199 -4.15 5.97 24.74
N GLU A 200 -4.55 5.55 23.53
CA GLU A 200 -4.01 4.34 22.90
C GLU A 200 -2.54 4.56 22.47
N TRP A 201 -2.18 5.74 22.00
CA TRP A 201 -0.80 6.10 21.67
C TRP A 201 0.09 6.13 22.91
N ASP A 202 -0.40 6.70 24.02
CA ASP A 202 0.29 6.73 25.32
C ASP A 202 0.47 5.30 25.86
N LYS A 203 -0.59 4.49 25.85
CA LYS A 203 -0.60 3.09 26.31
C LYS A 203 0.42 2.21 25.60
N PHE A 204 0.50 2.33 24.28
CA PHE A 204 1.43 1.57 23.46
C PHE A 204 2.77 2.26 23.23
N LYS A 205 3.06 3.38 23.90
CA LYS A 205 4.35 4.10 23.82
C LYS A 205 4.75 4.45 22.37
N LEU A 206 3.79 4.81 21.50
CA LEU A 206 4.10 5.11 20.11
C LEU A 206 4.98 6.37 19.97
N TRP A 207 4.88 7.29 20.91
CA TRP A 207 5.67 8.53 20.93
C TRP A 207 7.18 8.29 21.05
N ASP A 208 7.60 7.11 21.51
CA ASP A 208 9.03 6.78 21.66
C ASP A 208 9.65 6.26 20.35
N LEU A 209 8.81 6.02 19.32
CA LEU A 209 9.27 5.49 18.05
C LEU A 209 9.91 6.59 17.17
N LYS A 210 10.87 6.17 16.37
CA LYS A 210 11.52 7.00 15.34
C LYS A 210 11.64 6.17 14.08
N MET A 211 11.37 6.78 12.95
CA MET A 211 11.52 6.15 11.63
C MET A 211 12.64 6.83 10.87
N LYS A 212 13.50 6.04 10.25
CA LYS A 212 14.57 6.52 9.37
C LYS A 212 14.42 5.94 7.98
N ASN A 213 14.45 6.79 6.96
CA ASN A 213 14.48 6.40 5.57
C ASN A 213 15.74 6.96 4.90
N THR A 214 16.62 6.08 4.41
CA THR A 214 17.92 6.45 3.85
C THR A 214 17.95 6.48 2.32
N GLU A 215 16.85 6.15 1.67
CA GLU A 215 16.72 6.18 0.21
C GLU A 215 15.27 6.49 -0.20
N SER A 216 15.09 7.06 -1.38
CA SER A 216 13.73 7.27 -1.87
C SER A 216 13.05 5.94 -2.20
N VAL A 217 11.84 5.74 -1.67
CA VAL A 217 11.03 4.54 -1.89
C VAL A 217 9.61 4.90 -2.28
N GLU A 218 8.93 4.04 -3.01
CA GLU A 218 7.50 4.18 -3.36
C GLU A 218 6.68 3.09 -2.69
N ARG A 219 5.46 3.42 -2.26
CA ARG A 219 4.51 2.46 -1.68
C ARG A 219 3.11 2.70 -2.18
N ALA A 220 2.39 1.60 -2.43
CA ALA A 220 1.03 1.59 -2.93
C ALA A 220 0.01 1.76 -1.80
N TYR A 221 -1.03 2.53 -2.07
CA TYR A 221 -2.19 2.72 -1.20
C TYR A 221 -3.47 2.75 -2.02
N SER A 222 -4.43 1.88 -1.66
CA SER A 222 -5.76 1.89 -2.26
C SER A 222 -6.46 3.22 -1.99
N MET A 223 -7.11 3.76 -3.01
CA MET A 223 -7.90 4.97 -2.87
C MET A 223 -9.22 4.68 -2.16
N ALA A 224 -9.53 5.48 -1.15
CA ALA A 224 -10.84 5.51 -0.49
C ALA A 224 -11.79 6.48 -1.19
N SER A 225 -11.26 7.46 -1.92
CA SER A 225 -12.05 8.27 -2.85
C SER A 225 -12.60 7.43 -4.01
N TYR A 226 -13.72 7.85 -4.57
CA TYR A 226 -14.25 7.27 -5.80
C TYR A 226 -14.15 8.29 -6.95
N PRO A 227 -14.21 7.89 -8.22
CA PRO A 227 -13.88 8.77 -9.36
C PRO A 227 -14.61 10.12 -9.37
N ALA A 228 -15.87 10.18 -8.91
CA ALA A 228 -16.62 11.43 -8.91
C ALA A 228 -16.20 12.45 -7.83
N GLU A 229 -15.29 12.10 -6.93
CA GLU A 229 -14.63 13.06 -6.00
C GLU A 229 -13.53 13.87 -6.70
N GLY A 230 -13.20 13.52 -7.95
CA GLY A 230 -12.39 14.34 -8.85
C GLY A 230 -10.91 14.41 -8.42
N LYS A 231 -10.47 15.62 -8.05
CA LYS A 231 -9.05 15.89 -7.77
C LYS A 231 -8.59 15.51 -6.37
N GLU A 232 -9.50 15.21 -5.46
CA GLU A 232 -9.17 14.78 -4.10
C GLU A 232 -8.93 13.26 -4.06
N ILE A 233 -7.72 12.88 -3.77
CA ILE A 233 -7.33 11.49 -3.57
C ILE A 233 -7.30 11.20 -2.08
N MET A 234 -8.24 10.40 -1.61
CA MET A 234 -8.37 10.00 -0.21
C MET A 234 -7.79 8.61 0.01
N LEU A 235 -7.03 8.46 1.07
CA LEU A 235 -6.46 7.19 1.52
C LEU A 235 -6.87 6.91 2.98
N ASN A 236 -7.01 5.62 3.34
CA ASN A 236 -7.06 5.21 4.74
C ASN A 236 -5.74 4.49 5.08
N VAL A 237 -4.92 5.12 5.90
CA VAL A 237 -3.56 4.65 6.16
C VAL A 237 -3.39 4.23 7.60
N ARG A 238 -3.08 2.96 7.83
CA ARG A 238 -2.72 2.44 9.16
C ARG A 238 -1.24 2.65 9.41
N ILE A 239 -0.88 3.17 10.60
CA ILE A 239 0.50 3.23 11.05
C ILE A 239 1.07 1.81 11.23
N ALA A 240 2.21 1.54 10.61
CA ALA A 240 2.93 0.29 10.75
C ALA A 240 4.02 0.45 11.80
N THR A 241 3.80 -0.16 12.96
CA THR A 241 4.73 -0.16 14.08
C THR A 241 5.69 -1.36 14.00
N PRO A 242 6.83 -1.32 14.70
CA PRO A 242 7.61 -2.52 14.97
C PRO A 242 6.77 -3.60 15.67
N PRO A 243 7.18 -4.87 15.63
CA PRO A 243 6.57 -5.89 16.45
C PRO A 243 6.73 -5.57 17.94
N TRP A 244 5.72 -5.93 18.74
CA TRP A 244 5.76 -5.76 20.19
C TRP A 244 6.43 -6.96 20.85
N ASP A 245 7.52 -6.72 21.59
CA ASP A 245 8.12 -7.73 22.45
C ASP A 245 7.40 -7.79 23.80
N ARG A 246 6.63 -8.87 23.99
CA ARG A 246 5.87 -9.08 25.23
C ARG A 246 6.77 -9.29 26.44
N ALA A 247 7.96 -9.87 26.26
CA ALA A 247 8.88 -10.16 27.36
C ALA A 247 9.57 -8.87 27.84
N ALA A 248 9.99 -8.01 26.91
CA ALA A 248 10.58 -6.73 27.22
C ALA A 248 9.54 -5.64 27.54
N ASN A 249 8.24 -5.88 27.32
CA ASN A 249 7.15 -4.91 27.39
C ASN A 249 7.48 -3.61 26.65
N ASN A 250 8.02 -3.76 25.44
CA ASN A 250 8.47 -2.66 24.58
C ASN A 250 8.45 -3.07 23.10
N TRP A 251 8.61 -2.09 22.23
CA TRP A 251 8.80 -2.33 20.79
C TRP A 251 10.15 -3.01 20.53
N MET A 252 10.19 -3.92 19.57
CA MET A 252 11.45 -4.45 19.05
C MET A 252 12.24 -3.34 18.36
N ASP A 253 13.58 -3.45 18.38
CA ASP A 253 14.49 -2.51 17.69
C ASP A 253 14.48 -2.77 16.16
N VAL A 254 13.36 -2.42 15.55
CA VAL A 254 13.13 -2.51 14.10
C VAL A 254 12.55 -1.17 13.64
N ASN A 255 12.97 -0.71 12.47
CA ASN A 255 12.47 0.54 11.89
C ASN A 255 10.95 0.46 11.66
N PRO A 256 10.16 1.43 12.11
CA PRO A 256 8.73 1.51 11.80
C PRO A 256 8.48 1.57 10.27
N GLY A 257 7.24 1.33 9.87
CA GLY A 257 6.86 1.39 8.46
C GLY A 257 7.13 2.76 7.84
N VAL A 258 8.04 2.82 6.88
CA VAL A 258 8.54 4.05 6.27
C VAL A 258 7.41 4.92 5.71
N ALA A 259 6.56 4.36 4.86
CA ALA A 259 5.52 5.13 4.18
C ALA A 259 4.41 5.59 5.12
N SER A 260 3.95 4.71 6.01
CA SER A 260 2.91 5.09 6.98
C SER A 260 3.40 6.16 7.95
N SER A 261 4.65 6.09 8.42
CA SER A 261 5.25 7.13 9.27
C SER A 261 5.36 8.46 8.52
N TYR A 262 5.78 8.43 7.25
CA TYR A 262 5.84 9.61 6.42
C TYR A 262 4.46 10.26 6.25
N ILE A 263 3.42 9.49 5.94
CA ILE A 263 2.05 9.99 5.81
C ILE A 263 1.55 10.57 7.13
N PHE A 264 1.79 9.88 8.26
CA PHE A 264 1.36 10.35 9.58
C PHE A 264 2.03 11.67 10.00
N SER A 265 3.25 11.96 9.52
CA SER A 265 3.96 13.20 9.80
C SER A 265 3.48 14.41 9.01
N LYS A 266 2.71 14.19 7.94
CA LYS A 266 2.26 15.26 7.03
C LYS A 266 1.17 16.12 7.66
N LYS A 267 1.19 17.40 7.28
CA LYS A 267 0.20 18.42 7.72
C LYS A 267 -0.48 19.03 6.50
N PRO A 268 -1.69 19.57 6.66
CA PRO A 268 -2.32 20.35 5.59
C PRO A 268 -1.37 21.44 5.04
N GLY A 269 -1.27 21.52 3.73
CA GLY A 269 -0.34 22.39 3.00
C GLY A 269 0.98 21.73 2.58
N ASP A 270 1.36 20.59 3.17
CA ASP A 270 2.56 19.86 2.76
C ASP A 270 2.42 19.30 1.34
N LYS A 271 3.57 19.18 0.67
CA LYS A 271 3.63 18.57 -0.66
C LYS A 271 4.01 17.09 -0.56
N VAL A 272 3.39 16.29 -1.42
CA VAL A 272 3.69 14.87 -1.58
C VAL A 272 3.68 14.51 -3.06
N THR A 273 4.57 13.62 -3.45
CA THR A 273 4.62 13.09 -4.82
C THR A 273 3.83 11.80 -4.88
N ILE A 274 2.85 11.76 -5.78
CA ILE A 274 2.05 10.57 -6.04
C ILE A 274 2.07 10.21 -7.52
N SER A 275 1.94 8.93 -7.82
CA SER A 275 1.79 8.41 -9.18
C SER A 275 0.58 7.49 -9.28
N GLY A 276 -0.03 7.42 -10.46
CA GLY A 276 -1.22 6.60 -10.72
C GLY A 276 -1.91 6.96 -12.04
N PRO A 277 -3.11 6.42 -12.26
CA PRO A 277 -3.77 5.40 -11.44
C PRO A 277 -3.22 4.00 -11.71
N PHE A 278 -3.27 3.14 -10.70
CA PHE A 278 -2.98 1.72 -10.82
C PHE A 278 -4.18 0.91 -10.30
N GLY A 279 -4.25 -0.38 -10.59
CA GLY A 279 -5.22 -1.26 -9.93
C GLY A 279 -5.60 -2.48 -10.74
N GLU A 280 -6.11 -3.48 -10.00
CA GLU A 280 -6.69 -4.71 -10.51
C GLU A 280 -7.96 -5.09 -9.72
N PHE A 281 -8.17 -4.46 -8.57
CA PHE A 281 -9.31 -4.72 -7.69
C PHE A 281 -10.50 -3.86 -8.12
N PHE A 282 -11.13 -4.26 -9.24
CA PHE A 282 -12.25 -3.52 -9.83
C PHE A 282 -13.57 -4.25 -9.64
N ILE A 283 -14.67 -3.49 -9.79
CA ILE A 283 -16.02 -4.01 -9.78
C ILE A 283 -16.23 -4.84 -11.07
N ASN A 284 -16.68 -6.08 -10.91
CA ASN A 284 -17.04 -6.92 -12.04
C ASN A 284 -18.37 -6.44 -12.66
N GLU A 285 -18.43 -6.44 -13.97
CA GLU A 285 -19.66 -6.17 -14.74
C GLU A 285 -20.53 -7.43 -14.78
N SER A 286 -21.46 -7.54 -13.84
CA SER A 286 -22.41 -8.65 -13.71
C SER A 286 -23.68 -8.17 -13.01
N GLU A 287 -24.70 -9.06 -12.93
CA GLU A 287 -25.93 -8.83 -12.16
C GLU A 287 -25.94 -9.61 -10.83
N ALA A 288 -24.84 -10.30 -10.50
CA ALA A 288 -24.75 -11.09 -9.28
C ALA A 288 -24.87 -10.23 -8.01
N GLU A 289 -25.36 -10.83 -6.94
CA GLU A 289 -25.30 -10.21 -5.62
C GLU A 289 -23.87 -9.93 -5.21
N MET A 290 -23.62 -8.81 -4.52
CA MET A 290 -22.30 -8.40 -4.08
C MET A 290 -22.22 -8.42 -2.55
N LEU A 291 -21.18 -9.06 -2.03
CA LEU A 291 -20.86 -9.10 -0.62
C LEU A 291 -19.50 -8.48 -0.36
N TYR A 292 -19.48 -7.39 0.38
CA TYR A 292 -18.26 -6.69 0.78
C TYR A 292 -17.90 -7.01 2.22
N VAL A 293 -16.63 -7.35 2.47
CA VAL A 293 -16.10 -7.59 3.81
C VAL A 293 -14.87 -6.72 4.02
N GLY A 294 -14.95 -5.80 4.99
CA GLY A 294 -13.88 -4.85 5.27
C GLY A 294 -13.44 -4.85 6.73
N GLY A 295 -12.17 -4.50 6.97
CA GLY A 295 -11.64 -4.31 8.31
C GLY A 295 -10.53 -3.28 8.33
N GLY A 296 -10.56 -2.35 9.29
CA GLY A 296 -9.53 -1.33 9.45
C GLY A 296 -9.31 -0.52 8.18
N ALA A 297 -8.04 -0.37 7.75
CA ALA A 297 -7.68 0.37 6.52
C ALA A 297 -8.17 -0.28 5.22
N GLY A 298 -8.63 -1.55 5.26
CA GLY A 298 -9.33 -2.20 4.15
C GLY A 298 -10.65 -1.51 3.77
N MET A 299 -11.10 -0.57 4.58
CA MET A 299 -12.17 0.36 4.25
C MET A 299 -11.94 1.11 2.93
N ALA A 300 -10.70 1.44 2.59
CA ALA A 300 -10.39 2.29 1.44
C ALA A 300 -11.03 1.79 0.12
N PRO A 301 -10.69 0.60 -0.42
CA PRO A 301 -11.31 0.14 -1.65
C PRO A 301 -12.81 -0.14 -1.51
N MET A 302 -13.28 -0.52 -0.31
CA MET A 302 -14.71 -0.73 -0.06
C MET A 302 -15.50 0.56 -0.22
N ARG A 303 -15.04 1.66 0.39
CA ARG A 303 -15.66 2.98 0.25
C ARG A 303 -15.68 3.42 -1.23
N SER A 304 -14.57 3.29 -1.91
CA SER A 304 -14.46 3.64 -3.33
C SER A 304 -15.49 2.90 -4.19
N HIS A 305 -15.58 1.58 -4.05
CA HIS A 305 -16.56 0.76 -4.77
C HIS A 305 -17.99 1.14 -4.44
N LEU A 306 -18.35 1.13 -3.15
CA LEU A 306 -19.72 1.33 -2.70
C LEU A 306 -20.26 2.72 -3.08
N TYR A 307 -19.45 3.76 -2.94
CA TYR A 307 -19.87 5.09 -3.38
C TYR A 307 -20.01 5.19 -4.89
N HIS A 308 -19.12 4.56 -5.65
CA HIS A 308 -19.24 4.51 -7.11
C HIS A 308 -20.49 3.75 -7.55
N LEU A 309 -20.73 2.57 -6.97
CA LEU A 309 -21.92 1.74 -7.26
C LEU A 309 -23.25 2.49 -7.04
N PHE A 310 -23.37 3.14 -5.87
CA PHE A 310 -24.65 3.74 -5.50
C PHE A 310 -24.79 5.18 -5.94
N ARG A 311 -23.75 6.00 -5.87
CA ARG A 311 -23.83 7.42 -6.21
C ARG A 311 -23.63 7.71 -7.70
N THR A 312 -22.79 6.91 -8.38
CA THR A 312 -22.51 7.10 -9.83
C THR A 312 -23.31 6.15 -10.69
N LEU A 313 -23.16 4.84 -10.50
CA LEU A 313 -23.78 3.81 -11.35
C LEU A 313 -25.26 3.59 -11.03
N LYS A 314 -25.71 3.96 -9.83
CA LYS A 314 -27.10 3.72 -9.36
C LYS A 314 -27.51 2.26 -9.50
N THR A 315 -26.62 1.36 -9.07
CA THR A 315 -26.80 -0.09 -9.23
C THR A 315 -28.12 -0.59 -8.64
N GLY A 316 -28.79 -1.49 -9.34
CA GLY A 316 -29.96 -2.24 -8.83
C GLY A 316 -29.58 -3.55 -8.14
N ARG A 317 -28.30 -3.94 -8.15
CA ARG A 317 -27.82 -5.19 -7.55
C ARG A 317 -28.04 -5.17 -6.03
N LYS A 318 -28.31 -6.33 -5.46
CA LYS A 318 -28.31 -6.51 -4.01
C LYS A 318 -26.86 -6.44 -3.51
N VAL A 319 -26.58 -5.58 -2.56
CA VAL A 319 -25.24 -5.34 -2.02
C VAL A 319 -25.29 -5.36 -0.50
N SER A 320 -24.38 -6.09 0.12
CA SER A 320 -24.18 -6.04 1.56
C SER A 320 -22.72 -5.68 1.88
N PHE A 321 -22.54 -4.81 2.88
CA PHE A 321 -21.22 -4.46 3.40
C PHE A 321 -21.10 -4.83 4.87
N TRP A 322 -20.17 -5.70 5.17
CA TRP A 322 -19.83 -6.19 6.50
C TRP A 322 -18.51 -5.56 6.94
N TYR A 323 -18.59 -4.72 7.96
CA TYR A 323 -17.42 -3.98 8.43
C TYR A 323 -17.05 -4.37 9.84
N GLY A 324 -15.79 -4.83 10.01
CA GLY A 324 -15.25 -5.30 11.27
C GLY A 324 -14.27 -4.34 11.91
N GLY A 325 -14.40 -4.18 13.22
CA GLY A 325 -13.44 -3.49 14.07
C GLY A 325 -13.15 -4.27 15.34
N ARG A 326 -12.10 -3.88 16.09
CA ARG A 326 -11.81 -4.49 17.38
C ARG A 326 -12.79 -4.02 18.46
N SER A 327 -13.03 -2.71 18.50
CA SER A 327 -13.99 -2.06 19.39
C SER A 327 -14.71 -0.94 18.61
N LYS A 328 -15.74 -0.35 19.21
CA LYS A 328 -16.51 0.74 18.57
C LYS A 328 -15.64 1.94 18.18
N ARG A 329 -14.60 2.23 18.95
CA ARG A 329 -13.63 3.29 18.69
C ARG A 329 -12.88 3.12 17.37
N GLU A 330 -12.73 1.87 16.91
CA GLU A 330 -11.98 1.53 15.68
C GLU A 330 -12.85 1.50 14.42
N LEU A 331 -14.17 1.73 14.56
CA LEU A 331 -15.09 1.87 13.42
C LEU A 331 -15.14 3.34 12.98
N PHE A 332 -15.08 3.57 11.67
CA PHE A 332 -15.20 4.91 11.08
C PHE A 332 -16.07 4.88 9.82
N TYR A 333 -16.57 6.03 9.40
CA TYR A 333 -17.56 6.22 8.32
C TYR A 333 -18.89 5.48 8.54
N VAL A 334 -19.19 5.11 9.78
CA VAL A 334 -20.42 4.36 10.11
C VAL A 334 -21.66 5.13 9.70
N ASP A 335 -21.73 6.42 10.03
CA ASP A 335 -22.89 7.25 9.69
C ASP A 335 -23.02 7.48 8.18
N HIS A 336 -21.91 7.51 7.46
CA HIS A 336 -21.87 7.61 6.01
C HIS A 336 -22.54 6.38 5.35
N PHE A 337 -22.22 5.17 5.80
CA PHE A 337 -22.81 3.95 5.26
C PHE A 337 -24.24 3.71 5.73
N LYS A 338 -24.59 4.12 6.94
CA LYS A 338 -25.98 4.14 7.42
C LYS A 338 -26.85 5.10 6.59
N ALA A 339 -26.31 6.26 6.22
CA ALA A 339 -26.99 7.16 5.31
C ALA A 339 -27.18 6.54 3.91
N LEU A 340 -26.14 5.86 3.40
CA LEU A 340 -26.22 5.14 2.13
C LEU A 340 -27.30 4.03 2.17
N GLU A 341 -27.37 3.26 3.26
CA GLU A 341 -28.39 2.23 3.47
C GLU A 341 -29.81 2.81 3.50
N LYS A 342 -29.97 3.99 4.10
CA LYS A 342 -31.27 4.69 4.12
C LYS A 342 -31.70 5.16 2.73
N ASP A 343 -30.73 5.62 1.91
CA ASP A 343 -30.99 6.16 0.57
C ASP A 343 -31.23 5.06 -0.47
N PHE A 344 -30.67 3.85 -0.27
CA PHE A 344 -30.68 2.76 -1.22
C PHE A 344 -31.17 1.45 -0.57
N PRO A 345 -32.44 1.04 -0.81
CA PRO A 345 -33.05 -0.13 -0.14
C PRO A 345 -32.38 -1.46 -0.49
N ASN A 346 -31.65 -1.52 -1.62
CA ASN A 346 -30.88 -2.68 -2.05
C ASN A 346 -29.46 -2.75 -1.45
N PHE A 347 -29.10 -1.82 -0.56
CA PHE A 347 -27.88 -1.84 0.21
C PHE A 347 -28.14 -2.18 1.68
N LYS A 348 -27.31 -3.06 2.26
CA LYS A 348 -27.34 -3.41 3.69
C LYS A 348 -25.97 -3.24 4.30
N PHE A 349 -25.93 -2.63 5.49
CA PHE A 349 -24.68 -2.37 6.22
C PHE A 349 -24.67 -3.03 7.58
N TYR A 350 -23.71 -3.93 7.80
CA TYR A 350 -23.57 -4.70 9.03
C TYR A 350 -22.21 -4.44 9.70
N LEU A 351 -22.25 -4.34 11.03
CA LEU A 351 -21.07 -4.10 11.85
C LEU A 351 -20.75 -5.32 12.70
N ALA A 352 -19.46 -5.59 12.94
CA ALA A 352 -19.00 -6.62 13.86
C ALA A 352 -17.82 -6.11 14.69
N LEU A 353 -17.84 -6.39 16.00
CA LEU A 353 -16.73 -6.10 16.90
C LEU A 353 -16.12 -7.40 17.42
N SER A 354 -14.78 -7.56 17.24
CA SER A 354 -14.09 -8.75 17.75
C SER A 354 -13.84 -8.71 19.27
N GLU A 355 -13.68 -7.51 19.82
CA GLU A 355 -13.39 -7.29 21.25
C GLU A 355 -14.17 -6.04 21.76
N PRO A 356 -15.52 -6.08 21.81
CA PRO A 356 -16.29 -4.97 22.36
C PRO A 356 -15.97 -4.79 23.85
N SER A 357 -15.74 -3.53 24.25
CA SER A 357 -15.55 -3.17 25.65
C SER A 357 -16.89 -2.80 26.31
N GLU A 358 -16.95 -2.81 27.64
CA GLU A 358 -18.13 -2.32 28.37
C GLU A 358 -18.43 -0.84 28.05
N GLU A 359 -17.39 -0.04 27.85
CA GLU A 359 -17.48 1.39 27.50
C GLU A 359 -18.13 1.62 26.12
N ASP A 360 -18.05 0.63 25.21
CA ASP A 360 -18.66 0.73 23.88
C ASP A 360 -20.20 0.75 23.97
N GLY A 361 -20.79 0.22 25.05
CA GLY A 361 -22.25 0.06 25.20
C GLY A 361 -22.85 -0.76 24.04
N TRP A 362 -22.08 -1.70 23.49
CA TRP A 362 -22.41 -2.46 22.28
C TRP A 362 -23.58 -3.39 22.49
N LYS A 363 -24.65 -3.17 21.72
CA LYS A 363 -25.85 -4.04 21.72
C LYS A 363 -25.71 -5.05 20.59
N VAL A 364 -25.58 -6.32 20.99
CA VAL A 364 -25.42 -7.41 20.03
C VAL A 364 -26.75 -7.72 19.35
N LYS A 365 -26.75 -7.84 18.04
CA LYS A 365 -27.87 -8.32 17.24
C LYS A 365 -27.97 -9.85 17.36
N ASP A 366 -29.19 -10.35 17.45
CA ASP A 366 -29.52 -11.79 17.44
C ASP A 366 -29.80 -12.33 16.02
N SER A 367 -30.10 -11.44 15.08
CA SER A 367 -30.39 -11.74 13.68
C SER A 367 -30.08 -10.56 12.76
N LEU A 368 -30.14 -10.77 11.46
CA LEU A 368 -29.88 -9.72 10.45
C LEU A 368 -30.83 -8.52 10.61
N ASP A 369 -32.09 -8.80 10.88
CA ASP A 369 -33.15 -7.78 11.05
C ASP A 369 -33.40 -7.47 12.55
N GLY A 370 -32.61 -8.08 13.45
CA GLY A 370 -32.73 -7.89 14.90
C GLY A 370 -32.33 -6.48 15.35
N GLU A 371 -32.83 -6.12 16.55
CA GLU A 371 -32.44 -4.85 17.18
C GLU A 371 -31.02 -4.92 17.72
N GLY A 372 -30.25 -3.84 17.62
CA GLY A 372 -28.90 -3.73 18.14
C GLY A 372 -27.97 -2.95 17.21
N ASP A 373 -26.70 -2.82 17.64
CA ASP A 373 -25.68 -2.10 16.91
C ASP A 373 -25.00 -2.97 15.84
N GLY A 374 -24.84 -4.26 16.10
CA GLY A 374 -24.20 -5.23 15.21
C GLY A 374 -23.83 -6.54 15.90
N PHE A 375 -22.94 -7.30 15.31
CA PHE A 375 -22.55 -8.62 15.77
C PHE A 375 -21.29 -8.58 16.64
N THR A 376 -20.99 -9.71 17.32
CA THR A 376 -19.74 -9.90 18.05
C THR A 376 -18.95 -11.05 17.43
N GLY A 377 -17.64 -10.85 17.27
CA GLY A 377 -16.71 -11.79 16.66
C GLY A 377 -15.98 -11.20 15.47
N PHE A 378 -15.14 -12.01 14.84
CA PHE A 378 -14.45 -11.60 13.61
C PHE A 378 -15.46 -11.48 12.46
N VAL A 379 -15.37 -10.40 11.70
CA VAL A 379 -16.35 -10.06 10.66
C VAL A 379 -16.55 -11.18 9.63
N HIS A 380 -15.49 -11.87 9.21
CA HIS A 380 -15.58 -13.00 8.27
C HIS A 380 -16.40 -14.16 8.84
N GLN A 381 -16.24 -14.45 10.13
CA GLN A 381 -17.02 -15.49 10.79
C GLN A 381 -18.49 -15.06 10.96
N THR A 382 -18.73 -13.79 11.32
CA THR A 382 -20.10 -13.28 11.44
C THR A 382 -20.87 -13.31 10.11
N VAL A 383 -20.19 -13.07 8.98
CA VAL A 383 -20.78 -13.22 7.64
C VAL A 383 -21.18 -14.67 7.37
N ILE A 384 -20.30 -15.62 7.67
CA ILE A 384 -20.58 -17.04 7.47
C ILE A 384 -21.77 -17.46 8.33
N ASP A 385 -21.73 -17.16 9.64
CA ASP A 385 -22.70 -17.64 10.61
C ASP A 385 -24.08 -17.01 10.46
N ASN A 386 -24.17 -15.76 10.01
CA ASN A 386 -25.43 -15.04 9.96
C ASN A 386 -25.99 -14.83 8.55
N TYR A 387 -25.19 -15.06 7.51
CA TYR A 387 -25.61 -14.80 6.14
C TYR A 387 -25.36 -15.98 5.19
N LEU A 388 -24.11 -16.39 4.97
CA LEU A 388 -23.77 -17.38 3.95
C LEU A 388 -24.35 -18.75 4.22
N ASN A 389 -24.39 -19.20 5.50
CA ASN A 389 -24.98 -20.48 5.88
C ASN A 389 -26.49 -20.59 5.64
N TYR A 390 -27.16 -19.47 5.44
CA TYR A 390 -28.62 -19.40 5.21
C TYR A 390 -28.97 -18.89 3.82
N HIS A 391 -27.96 -18.56 3.00
CA HIS A 391 -28.19 -18.09 1.64
C HIS A 391 -28.51 -19.28 0.71
N GLU A 392 -29.50 -19.11 -0.18
CA GLU A 392 -29.93 -20.20 -1.06
C GLU A 392 -28.84 -20.62 -2.06
N ASN A 393 -28.09 -19.65 -2.61
CA ASN A 393 -27.04 -19.87 -3.62
C ASN A 393 -25.79 -19.04 -3.27
N PRO A 394 -25.03 -19.39 -2.23
CA PRO A 394 -23.87 -18.60 -1.81
C PRO A 394 -22.71 -18.60 -2.84
N GLU A 395 -22.67 -19.59 -3.74
CA GLU A 395 -21.71 -19.69 -4.84
C GLU A 395 -21.92 -18.65 -5.94
N ASP A 396 -23.11 -18.07 -6.04
CA ASP A 396 -23.42 -17.05 -7.04
C ASP A 396 -23.13 -15.62 -6.55
N ILE A 397 -22.65 -15.47 -5.32
CA ILE A 397 -22.30 -14.16 -4.74
C ILE A 397 -20.90 -13.74 -5.15
N GLU A 398 -20.75 -12.51 -5.64
CA GLU A 398 -19.45 -11.88 -5.81
C GLU A 398 -18.94 -11.34 -4.50
N VAL A 399 -17.82 -11.86 -4.01
CA VAL A 399 -17.25 -11.47 -2.73
C VAL A 399 -16.04 -10.56 -2.92
N TYR A 400 -16.09 -9.38 -2.32
CA TYR A 400 -15.00 -8.40 -2.26
C TYR A 400 -14.53 -8.27 -0.83
N PHE A 401 -13.26 -8.54 -0.56
CA PHE A 401 -12.75 -8.42 0.80
C PHE A 401 -11.39 -7.73 0.86
N CYS A 402 -11.21 -6.90 1.87
CA CYS A 402 -9.94 -6.22 2.17
C CYS A 402 -9.83 -5.94 3.66
N GLY A 403 -8.67 -6.26 4.24
CA GLY A 403 -8.43 -6.05 5.66
C GLY A 403 -7.07 -6.56 6.09
N PRO A 404 -6.73 -6.45 7.38
CA PRO A 404 -5.50 -7.00 7.91
C PRO A 404 -5.52 -8.54 7.79
N PRO A 405 -4.35 -9.19 7.57
CA PRO A 405 -4.23 -10.63 7.70
C PRO A 405 -4.55 -11.04 9.16
N LEU A 406 -5.12 -12.24 9.31
CA LEU A 406 -5.44 -12.82 10.61
C LEU A 406 -4.16 -13.25 11.34
#